data_12f300c4a9be30ad921dcb13032d9553
#
_entry.id   12f300c4a9be30ad921dcb13032d9553
#
_cell.length_a   1.000
_cell.length_b   1.000
_cell.length_c   1.000
_cell.angle_alpha   90.00
_cell.angle_beta   90.00
_cell.angle_gamma   90.00
#
_symmetry.space_group_name_H-M   'P 1'
#
loop_
_entity.id
_entity.type
_entity.pdbx_description
1 polymer ?
#
loop_
_entity_poly.entity_id
_entity_poly.type
_entity_poly.pdbx_seq_one_letter_code
_entity_poly.pdbx_strand_id
1 'polypeptide(L)'
;MGVTEKTAILVISFGTSYEETRKKTIEQIESDLHHAFPEYPLYRAWTSPRIRAKLRKRDGIHIMDIDEAMTQLKTDGIRNVVVQPTYVITGFESDSMKEKVLAHKKDFDSVIICDSLMVTKQDKEEVCQAMAQEYHPDSDEILLFMGHGTEHVANELYPEMDELFKHFGYSNMHMGTVEGDFSIESFLDKLKNLHPAHVHLAPFMIVAGDHATNDMSGEDDDSWKSILEKEGYSVKCTLKGLGEIQAVRDIFIRHTKAGLDRLSEIQA
;
A
#
# COMPACT_ATOMS: atom_id res chain seq x y z
N MET A 1 -24.66 15.02 22.39
CA MET A 1 -23.46 14.75 21.55
C MET A 1 -23.93 13.97 20.36
N GLY A 2 -23.67 14.44 19.13
CA GLY A 2 -24.06 13.76 17.90
C GLY A 2 -23.25 12.49 17.68
N VAL A 3 -23.71 11.61 16.76
CA VAL A 3 -23.00 10.37 16.40
C VAL A 3 -21.57 10.66 15.91
N THR A 4 -21.37 11.75 15.20
CA THR A 4 -20.07 12.21 14.67
C THR A 4 -19.07 12.56 15.79
N GLU A 5 -19.51 13.17 16.89
CA GLU A 5 -18.63 13.56 18.01
C GLU A 5 -18.00 12.38 18.75
N LYS A 6 -18.52 11.17 18.56
CA LYS A 6 -18.03 9.93 19.19
C LYS A 6 -17.42 8.94 18.20
N THR A 7 -17.25 9.34 16.95
CA THR A 7 -16.70 8.51 15.89
C THR A 7 -15.35 9.04 15.46
N ALA A 8 -14.38 8.14 15.23
CA ALA A 8 -13.05 8.50 14.71
C ALA A 8 -12.65 7.58 13.56
N ILE A 9 -11.76 8.08 12.70
CA ILE A 9 -11.06 7.30 11.68
C ILE A 9 -9.68 6.93 12.22
N LEU A 10 -9.35 5.65 12.24
CA LEU A 10 -8.01 5.15 12.55
C LEU A 10 -7.34 4.65 11.28
N VAL A 11 -6.33 5.36 10.81
CA VAL A 11 -5.51 4.95 9.67
C VAL A 11 -4.37 4.06 10.16
N ILE A 12 -4.28 2.84 9.61
CA ILE A 12 -3.27 1.87 9.97
C ILE A 12 -2.37 1.57 8.77
N SER A 13 -1.08 1.85 8.92
CA SER A 13 -0.05 1.62 7.90
C SER A 13 1.03 0.69 8.42
N PHE A 14 1.76 0.02 7.53
CA PHE A 14 3.00 -0.67 7.90
C PHE A 14 4.05 0.32 8.43
N GLY A 15 4.16 1.46 7.76
CA GLY A 15 5.09 2.53 8.07
C GLY A 15 6.31 2.56 7.16
N THR A 16 7.06 3.64 7.24
CA THR A 16 8.38 3.80 6.58
C THR A 16 9.30 4.69 7.41
N SER A 17 10.59 4.38 7.39
CA SER A 17 11.61 5.21 8.02
C SER A 17 12.22 6.30 7.11
N TYR A 18 11.80 6.33 5.84
CA TYR A 18 12.20 7.33 4.85
C TYR A 18 11.27 8.54 4.93
N GLU A 19 11.78 9.67 5.39
CA GLU A 19 10.97 10.86 5.70
C GLU A 19 10.25 11.41 4.47
N GLU A 20 10.97 11.62 3.37
CA GLU A 20 10.38 12.18 2.16
C GLU A 20 9.31 11.26 1.55
N THR A 21 9.57 9.95 1.53
CA THR A 21 8.60 8.95 1.08
C THR A 21 7.35 8.95 1.98
N ARG A 22 7.55 9.03 3.32
CA ARG A 22 6.45 9.11 4.28
C ARG A 22 5.53 10.29 4.00
N LYS A 23 6.12 11.48 3.80
CA LYS A 23 5.37 12.72 3.52
C LYS A 23 4.54 12.63 2.25
N LYS A 24 5.11 12.02 1.19
CA LYS A 24 4.46 11.92 -0.12
C LYS A 24 3.42 10.79 -0.22
N THR A 25 3.44 9.84 0.70
CA THR A 25 2.60 8.64 0.66
C THR A 25 1.67 8.56 1.87
N ILE A 26 2.12 8.02 3.00
CA ILE A 26 1.28 7.76 4.19
C ILE A 26 0.65 9.06 4.69
N GLU A 27 1.46 10.12 4.86
CA GLU A 27 0.94 11.41 5.36
C GLU A 27 0.01 12.08 4.34
N GLN A 28 0.21 11.84 3.04
CA GLN A 28 -0.70 12.34 2.02
C GLN A 28 -2.04 11.58 2.02
N ILE A 29 -2.03 10.24 2.17
CA ILE A 29 -3.26 9.45 2.36
C ILE A 29 -4.04 9.95 3.57
N GLU A 30 -3.37 10.16 4.71
CA GLU A 30 -3.99 10.65 5.93
C GLU A 30 -4.54 12.07 5.76
N SER A 31 -3.81 12.95 5.07
CA SER A 31 -4.25 14.30 4.74
C SER A 31 -5.51 14.29 3.86
N ASP A 32 -5.54 13.46 2.83
CA ASP A 32 -6.67 13.36 1.91
C ASP A 32 -7.92 12.81 2.64
N LEU A 33 -7.74 11.81 3.52
CA LEU A 33 -8.82 11.31 4.38
C LEU A 33 -9.34 12.36 5.34
N HIS A 34 -8.45 13.14 5.97
CA HIS A 34 -8.84 14.23 6.85
C HIS A 34 -9.62 15.33 6.10
N HIS A 35 -9.22 15.66 4.88
CA HIS A 35 -9.94 16.62 4.05
C HIS A 35 -11.29 16.11 3.56
N ALA A 36 -11.38 14.82 3.24
CA ALA A 36 -12.63 14.19 2.80
C ALA A 36 -13.65 14.04 3.94
N PHE A 37 -13.19 13.89 5.18
CA PHE A 37 -14.01 13.61 6.36
C PHE A 37 -13.62 14.50 7.56
N PRO A 38 -13.70 15.83 7.44
CA PRO A 38 -13.18 16.76 8.44
C PRO A 38 -13.93 16.72 9.77
N GLU A 39 -15.15 16.16 9.80
CA GLU A 39 -15.98 16.00 11.00
C GLU A 39 -15.53 14.84 11.90
N TYR A 40 -14.67 13.94 11.41
CA TYR A 40 -14.16 12.81 12.18
C TYR A 40 -12.69 13.03 12.56
N PRO A 41 -12.33 12.99 13.85
CA PRO A 41 -10.93 13.02 14.24
C PRO A 41 -10.17 11.84 13.65
N LEU A 42 -8.97 12.09 13.13
CA LEU A 42 -8.14 11.09 12.50
C LEU A 42 -7.01 10.68 13.45
N TYR A 43 -6.84 9.39 13.65
CA TYR A 43 -5.77 8.78 14.43
C TYR A 43 -4.88 7.94 13.50
N ARG A 44 -3.62 7.80 13.90
CA ARG A 44 -2.60 7.04 13.17
C ARG A 44 -2.07 5.90 14.02
N ALA A 45 -1.88 4.73 13.42
CA ALA A 45 -1.09 3.64 14.00
C ALA A 45 -0.22 2.97 12.93
N TRP A 46 0.98 2.49 13.33
CA TRP A 46 1.84 1.71 12.47
C TRP A 46 2.13 0.33 13.02
N THR A 47 2.12 -0.67 12.15
CA THR A 47 2.28 -2.07 12.55
C THR A 47 3.73 -2.51 12.68
N SER A 48 4.66 -1.95 11.90
CA SER A 48 6.07 -2.36 11.97
C SER A 48 6.78 -1.88 13.24
N PRO A 49 7.10 -2.78 14.20
CA PRO A 49 7.83 -2.40 15.42
C PRO A 49 9.26 -1.93 15.10
N ARG A 50 9.88 -2.51 14.07
CA ARG A 50 11.24 -2.15 13.63
C ARG A 50 11.30 -0.71 13.13
N ILE A 51 10.34 -0.29 12.30
CA ILE A 51 10.27 1.07 11.77
C ILE A 51 9.97 2.06 12.90
N ARG A 52 9.00 1.78 13.78
CA ARG A 52 8.67 2.63 14.92
C ARG A 52 9.87 2.82 15.87
N ALA A 53 10.59 1.73 16.17
CA ALA A 53 11.81 1.78 16.99
C ALA A 53 12.93 2.63 16.32
N LYS A 54 13.11 2.48 14.99
CA LYS A 54 14.08 3.25 14.22
C LYS A 54 13.77 4.76 14.27
N LEU A 55 12.51 5.17 14.05
CA LEU A 55 12.09 6.56 14.12
C LEU A 55 12.25 7.15 15.53
N ARG A 56 11.85 6.39 16.56
CA ARG A 56 12.02 6.82 17.95
C ARG A 56 13.48 7.07 18.29
N LYS A 57 14.38 6.15 17.87
CA LYS A 57 15.83 6.24 18.17
C LYS A 57 16.53 7.33 17.37
N ARG A 58 16.23 7.45 16.07
CA ARG A 58 16.93 8.36 15.14
C ARG A 58 16.40 9.79 15.24
N ASP A 59 15.06 9.92 15.29
CA ASP A 59 14.37 11.20 15.06
C ASP A 59 13.61 11.70 16.30
N GLY A 60 13.52 10.88 17.37
CA GLY A 60 12.70 11.18 18.54
C GLY A 60 11.18 11.12 18.27
N ILE A 61 10.77 10.56 17.13
CA ILE A 61 9.37 10.50 16.72
C ILE A 61 8.73 9.24 17.32
N HIS A 62 7.65 9.43 18.09
CA HIS A 62 6.80 8.36 18.57
C HIS A 62 5.59 8.17 17.66
N ILE A 63 5.45 7.01 17.07
CA ILE A 63 4.25 6.58 16.34
C ILE A 63 3.61 5.45 17.13
N MET A 64 2.32 5.59 17.43
CA MET A 64 1.55 4.57 18.16
C MET A 64 1.50 3.25 17.37
N ASP A 65 1.50 2.13 18.09
CA ASP A 65 1.00 0.88 17.54
C ASP A 65 -0.53 0.79 17.67
N ILE A 66 -1.08 -0.37 17.28
CA ILE A 66 -2.54 -0.56 17.29
C ILE A 66 -3.07 -0.50 18.73
N ASP A 67 -2.39 -1.15 19.68
CA ASP A 67 -2.84 -1.21 21.07
C ASP A 67 -2.78 0.16 21.74
N GLU A 68 -1.71 0.93 21.49
CA GLU A 68 -1.56 2.31 21.94
C GLU A 68 -2.68 3.21 21.35
N ALA A 69 -2.94 3.09 20.03
CA ALA A 69 -3.95 3.91 19.35
C ALA A 69 -5.37 3.57 19.81
N MET A 70 -5.72 2.29 19.96
CA MET A 70 -7.03 1.87 20.46
C MET A 70 -7.24 2.30 21.93
N THR A 71 -6.20 2.27 22.75
CA THR A 71 -6.23 2.77 24.12
C THR A 71 -6.43 4.30 24.14
N GLN A 72 -5.75 5.03 23.27
CA GLN A 72 -5.90 6.48 23.16
C GLN A 72 -7.32 6.85 22.72
N LEU A 73 -7.86 6.20 21.69
CA LEU A 73 -9.25 6.40 21.22
C LEU A 73 -10.25 6.23 22.36
N LYS A 74 -10.10 5.17 23.16
CA LYS A 74 -10.95 4.93 24.34
C LYS A 74 -10.81 6.04 25.39
N THR A 75 -9.59 6.50 25.64
CA THR A 75 -9.30 7.58 26.61
C THR A 75 -9.91 8.91 26.17
N ASP A 76 -9.92 9.19 24.88
CA ASP A 76 -10.50 10.39 24.28
C ASP A 76 -12.04 10.33 24.19
N GLY A 77 -12.66 9.23 24.66
CA GLY A 77 -14.10 9.04 24.70
C GLY A 77 -14.73 8.67 23.36
N ILE A 78 -13.93 8.22 22.39
CA ILE A 78 -14.42 7.68 21.12
C ILE A 78 -15.20 6.39 21.40
N ARG A 79 -16.35 6.25 20.75
CA ARG A 79 -17.24 5.12 20.90
C ARG A 79 -17.33 4.26 19.64
N ASN A 80 -17.07 4.86 18.49
CA ASN A 80 -17.12 4.18 17.19
C ASN A 80 -15.81 4.42 16.45
N VAL A 81 -15.23 3.36 15.90
CA VAL A 81 -13.96 3.44 15.18
C VAL A 81 -14.15 2.88 13.77
N VAL A 82 -13.82 3.68 12.76
CA VAL A 82 -13.69 3.24 11.38
C VAL A 82 -12.19 3.11 11.08
N VAL A 83 -11.74 1.90 10.85
CA VAL A 83 -10.32 1.57 10.63
C VAL A 83 -10.05 1.49 9.13
N GLN A 84 -9.16 2.35 8.62
CA GLN A 84 -8.70 2.31 7.24
C GLN A 84 -7.27 1.76 7.18
N PRO A 85 -7.08 0.51 6.76
CA PRO A 85 -5.75 -0.02 6.49
C PRO A 85 -5.22 0.52 5.17
N THR A 86 -3.91 0.81 5.10
CA THR A 86 -3.23 1.25 3.87
C THR A 86 -2.36 0.14 3.26
N TYR A 87 -2.81 -1.12 3.35
CA TYR A 87 -2.12 -2.24 2.70
C TYR A 87 -2.54 -2.39 1.25
N VAL A 88 -1.64 -2.89 0.41
CA VAL A 88 -1.94 -3.21 -0.99
C VAL A 88 -2.87 -4.43 -1.06
N ILE A 89 -2.53 -5.48 -0.31
CA ILE A 89 -3.22 -6.78 -0.30
C ILE A 89 -3.74 -7.15 1.08
N THR A 90 -4.67 -8.10 1.12
CA THR A 90 -5.18 -8.72 2.35
C THR A 90 -4.33 -9.94 2.69
N GLY A 91 -3.06 -9.72 3.07
CA GLY A 91 -2.10 -10.75 3.46
C GLY A 91 -1.92 -10.86 4.98
N PHE A 92 -0.87 -11.55 5.44
CA PHE A 92 -0.56 -11.79 6.86
C PHE A 92 -0.55 -10.51 7.71
N GLU A 93 -0.02 -9.40 7.17
CA GLU A 93 -0.02 -8.10 7.88
C GLU A 93 -1.43 -7.58 8.12
N SER A 94 -2.31 -7.70 7.10
CA SER A 94 -3.71 -7.32 7.22
C SER A 94 -4.45 -8.20 8.23
N ASP A 95 -4.20 -9.50 8.23
CA ASP A 95 -4.86 -10.42 9.17
C ASP A 95 -4.39 -10.19 10.61
N SER A 96 -3.10 -10.01 10.83
CA SER A 96 -2.54 -9.64 12.14
C SER A 96 -3.10 -8.29 12.63
N MET A 97 -3.24 -7.31 11.74
CA MET A 97 -3.86 -6.02 12.06
C MET A 97 -5.31 -6.20 12.49
N LYS A 98 -6.11 -6.96 11.74
CA LYS A 98 -7.53 -7.24 12.07
C LYS A 98 -7.67 -7.91 13.43
N GLU A 99 -6.82 -8.92 13.72
CA GLU A 99 -6.83 -9.62 14.99
C GLU A 99 -6.58 -8.64 16.15
N LYS A 100 -5.54 -7.82 16.07
CA LYS A 100 -5.22 -6.81 17.09
C LYS A 100 -6.33 -5.79 17.28
N VAL A 101 -6.87 -5.22 16.21
CA VAL A 101 -7.99 -4.27 16.28
C VAL A 101 -9.21 -4.91 16.96
N LEU A 102 -9.58 -6.13 16.56
CA LEU A 102 -10.75 -6.83 17.09
C LEU A 102 -10.58 -7.26 18.55
N ALA A 103 -9.36 -7.41 19.06
CA ALA A 103 -9.10 -7.67 20.48
C ALA A 103 -9.63 -6.52 21.37
N HIS A 104 -9.69 -5.30 20.85
CA HIS A 104 -10.23 -4.11 21.53
C HIS A 104 -11.73 -3.87 21.27
N LYS A 105 -12.39 -4.68 20.42
CA LYS A 105 -13.79 -4.45 20.01
C LYS A 105 -14.75 -4.19 21.17
N LYS A 106 -14.56 -4.87 22.30
CA LYS A 106 -15.42 -4.74 23.50
C LYS A 106 -15.36 -3.35 24.18
N ASP A 107 -14.35 -2.56 23.87
CA ASP A 107 -14.16 -1.22 24.43
C ASP A 107 -14.93 -0.14 23.66
N PHE A 108 -15.56 -0.48 22.53
CA PHE A 108 -16.26 0.42 21.62
C PHE A 108 -17.68 -0.07 21.34
N ASP A 109 -18.56 0.84 20.96
CA ASP A 109 -19.92 0.50 20.52
C ASP A 109 -19.87 -0.16 19.12
N SER A 110 -18.99 0.34 18.25
CA SER A 110 -18.77 -0.20 16.93
C SER A 110 -17.31 -0.07 16.50
N VAL A 111 -16.79 -1.12 15.84
CA VAL A 111 -15.50 -1.13 15.14
C VAL A 111 -15.73 -1.66 13.75
N ILE A 112 -15.55 -0.81 12.74
CA ILE A 112 -15.67 -1.15 11.32
C ILE A 112 -14.28 -1.16 10.72
N ILE A 113 -13.87 -2.27 10.11
CA ILE A 113 -12.62 -2.37 9.38
C ILE A 113 -12.95 -2.25 7.88
N CYS A 114 -12.34 -1.26 7.23
CA CYS A 114 -12.45 -1.03 5.80
C CYS A 114 -11.55 -1.99 5.01
N ASP A 115 -11.74 -2.02 3.71
CA ASP A 115 -10.94 -2.85 2.82
C ASP A 115 -9.52 -2.27 2.62
N SER A 116 -8.55 -3.16 2.37
CA SER A 116 -7.23 -2.81 1.84
C SER A 116 -7.37 -2.30 0.39
N LEU A 117 -6.27 -1.84 -0.24
CA LEU A 117 -6.33 -1.16 -1.54
C LEU A 117 -7.03 -1.99 -2.63
N MET A 118 -6.67 -3.28 -2.77
CA MET A 118 -7.10 -4.10 -3.91
C MET A 118 -7.88 -5.34 -3.46
N VAL A 119 -9.10 -5.13 -3.00
CA VAL A 119 -9.99 -6.22 -2.58
C VAL A 119 -11.02 -6.55 -3.65
N THR A 120 -11.62 -5.54 -4.27
CA THR A 120 -12.67 -5.74 -5.29
C THR A 120 -12.09 -5.74 -6.70
N LYS A 121 -12.84 -6.28 -7.66
CA LYS A 121 -12.49 -6.17 -9.09
C LYS A 121 -12.35 -4.72 -9.53
N GLN A 122 -13.25 -3.84 -9.07
CA GLN A 122 -13.21 -2.42 -9.37
C GLN A 122 -11.91 -1.78 -8.90
N ASP A 123 -11.45 -2.07 -7.67
CA ASP A 123 -10.20 -1.54 -7.14
C ASP A 123 -9.00 -1.91 -8.02
N LYS A 124 -8.94 -3.19 -8.43
CA LYS A 124 -7.87 -3.69 -9.30
C LYS A 124 -7.85 -3.01 -10.66
N GLU A 125 -9.03 -2.83 -11.26
CA GLU A 125 -9.19 -2.12 -12.54
C GLU A 125 -8.79 -0.64 -12.43
N GLU A 126 -9.20 0.05 -11.36
CA GLU A 126 -8.83 1.44 -11.10
C GLU A 126 -7.33 1.60 -10.88
N VAL A 127 -6.70 0.71 -10.09
CA VAL A 127 -5.24 0.72 -9.90
C VAL A 127 -4.51 0.43 -11.22
N CYS A 128 -4.97 -0.55 -12.00
CA CYS A 128 -4.40 -0.84 -13.32
C CYS A 128 -4.40 0.39 -14.23
N GLN A 129 -5.51 1.10 -14.32
CA GLN A 129 -5.66 2.33 -15.11
C GLN A 129 -4.80 3.47 -14.55
N ALA A 130 -4.76 3.64 -13.22
CA ALA A 130 -3.94 4.65 -12.57
C ALA A 130 -2.44 4.44 -12.86
N MET A 131 -1.96 3.19 -12.83
CA MET A 131 -0.58 2.86 -13.16
C MET A 131 -0.26 3.14 -14.62
N ALA A 132 -1.15 2.77 -15.54
CA ALA A 132 -0.97 3.05 -16.96
C ALA A 132 -0.97 4.56 -17.27
N GLN A 133 -1.81 5.35 -16.60
CA GLN A 133 -1.85 6.80 -16.72
C GLN A 133 -0.62 7.48 -16.12
N GLU A 134 -0.04 6.92 -15.08
CA GLU A 134 1.12 7.49 -14.40
C GLU A 134 2.42 7.28 -15.19
N TYR A 135 2.61 6.08 -15.74
CA TYR A 135 3.90 5.67 -16.26
C TYR A 135 4.04 5.80 -17.79
N HIS A 136 2.95 5.62 -18.55
CA HIS A 136 2.92 5.73 -20.02
C HIS A 136 4.16 5.10 -20.71
N PRO A 137 4.47 3.80 -20.52
CA PRO A 137 5.65 3.22 -21.11
C PRO A 137 5.61 3.27 -22.64
N ASP A 138 6.75 3.62 -23.26
CA ASP A 138 6.90 3.62 -24.70
C ASP A 138 6.77 2.18 -25.27
N SER A 139 6.50 2.06 -26.57
CA SER A 139 6.24 0.75 -27.21
C SER A 139 7.44 -0.22 -27.19
N ASP A 140 8.66 0.28 -27.03
CA ASP A 140 9.92 -0.47 -26.92
C ASP A 140 10.45 -0.55 -25.48
N GLU A 141 9.71 -0.01 -24.52
CA GLU A 141 10.00 -0.08 -23.08
C GLU A 141 9.13 -1.15 -22.42
N ILE A 142 9.73 -1.96 -21.59
CA ILE A 142 9.01 -2.84 -20.65
C ILE A 142 8.99 -2.16 -19.28
N LEU A 143 7.79 -1.93 -18.76
CA LEU A 143 7.60 -1.47 -17.38
C LEU A 143 7.35 -2.69 -16.48
N LEU A 144 8.29 -2.94 -15.57
CA LEU A 144 8.22 -4.03 -14.61
C LEU A 144 8.01 -3.47 -13.20
N PHE A 145 6.87 -3.78 -12.63
CA PHE A 145 6.55 -3.41 -11.26
C PHE A 145 7.08 -4.44 -10.28
N MET A 146 7.69 -3.95 -9.19
CA MET A 146 8.12 -4.75 -8.05
C MET A 146 7.08 -4.70 -6.93
N GLY A 147 6.33 -5.79 -6.74
CA GLY A 147 5.54 -6.03 -5.54
C GLY A 147 6.39 -6.63 -4.41
N HIS A 148 5.85 -6.64 -3.19
CA HIS A 148 6.54 -7.28 -2.06
C HIS A 148 6.60 -8.80 -2.22
N GLY A 149 5.47 -9.41 -2.61
CA GLY A 149 5.32 -10.85 -2.58
C GLY A 149 4.96 -11.35 -1.16
N THR A 150 4.48 -12.57 -1.07
CA THR A 150 4.11 -13.23 0.20
C THR A 150 3.84 -14.72 -0.02
N GLU A 151 4.01 -15.53 1.01
CA GLU A 151 3.53 -16.93 1.04
C GLU A 151 2.01 -17.06 1.28
N HIS A 152 1.32 -15.94 1.56
CA HIS A 152 -0.12 -15.91 1.74
C HIS A 152 -0.84 -16.09 0.40
N VAL A 153 -2.07 -16.69 0.41
CA VAL A 153 -2.89 -16.85 -0.81
C VAL A 153 -3.16 -15.53 -1.54
N ALA A 154 -3.11 -14.40 -0.87
CA ALA A 154 -3.23 -13.08 -1.48
C ALA A 154 -2.10 -12.76 -2.49
N ASN A 155 -1.06 -13.59 -2.59
CA ASN A 155 0.00 -13.47 -3.60
C ASN A 155 -0.52 -13.63 -5.03
N GLU A 156 -1.65 -14.31 -5.21
CA GLU A 156 -2.35 -14.46 -6.50
C GLU A 156 -2.74 -13.10 -7.12
N LEU A 157 -2.75 -12.02 -6.32
CA LEU A 157 -2.98 -10.69 -6.86
C LEU A 157 -1.95 -10.28 -7.92
N TYR A 158 -0.68 -10.63 -7.76
CA TYR A 158 0.38 -10.17 -8.67
C TYR A 158 0.24 -10.76 -10.08
N PRO A 159 0.07 -12.08 -10.27
CA PRO A 159 -0.24 -12.63 -11.60
C PRO A 159 -1.59 -12.11 -12.14
N GLU A 160 -2.61 -11.92 -11.28
CA GLU A 160 -3.89 -11.34 -11.71
C GLU A 160 -3.71 -9.93 -12.25
N MET A 161 -2.87 -9.10 -11.63
CA MET A 161 -2.56 -7.76 -12.13
C MET A 161 -1.76 -7.80 -13.43
N ASP A 162 -0.81 -8.73 -13.60
CA ASP A 162 -0.07 -8.92 -14.85
C ASP A 162 -1.03 -9.26 -16.01
N GLU A 163 -2.02 -10.11 -15.77
CA GLU A 163 -3.05 -10.43 -16.76
C GLU A 163 -4.01 -9.24 -17.01
N LEU A 164 -4.33 -8.49 -15.97
CA LEU A 164 -5.23 -7.33 -16.07
C LEU A 164 -4.62 -6.20 -16.92
N PHE A 165 -3.31 -5.94 -16.79
CA PHE A 165 -2.61 -5.01 -17.68
C PHE A 165 -2.77 -5.41 -19.14
N LYS A 166 -2.60 -6.68 -19.47
CA LYS A 166 -2.75 -7.18 -20.86
C LYS A 166 -4.19 -7.09 -21.33
N HIS A 167 -5.16 -7.40 -20.46
CA HIS A 167 -6.59 -7.30 -20.76
C HIS A 167 -6.99 -5.88 -21.17
N PHE A 168 -6.40 -4.86 -20.53
CA PHE A 168 -6.62 -3.45 -20.87
C PHE A 168 -5.71 -2.93 -22.01
N GLY A 169 -4.93 -3.80 -22.65
CA GLY A 169 -4.07 -3.46 -23.78
C GLY A 169 -2.67 -2.95 -23.43
N TYR A 170 -2.29 -3.00 -22.15
CA TYR A 170 -0.96 -2.60 -21.66
C TYR A 170 0.00 -3.80 -21.67
N SER A 171 0.29 -4.33 -22.87
CA SER A 171 1.06 -5.56 -23.06
C SER A 171 2.53 -5.47 -22.62
N ASN A 172 3.05 -4.27 -22.47
CA ASN A 172 4.40 -3.95 -22.01
C ASN A 172 4.49 -3.60 -20.51
N MET A 173 3.40 -3.75 -19.75
CA MET A 173 3.39 -3.61 -18.29
C MET A 173 3.33 -4.98 -17.63
N HIS A 174 4.21 -5.22 -16.67
CA HIS A 174 4.38 -6.52 -16.03
C HIS A 174 4.53 -6.41 -14.51
N MET A 175 4.23 -7.52 -13.82
CA MET A 175 4.42 -7.68 -12.39
C MET A 175 5.54 -8.67 -12.09
N GLY A 176 6.29 -8.37 -11.04
CA GLY A 176 7.18 -9.30 -10.35
C GLY A 176 7.15 -9.01 -8.85
N THR A 177 7.77 -9.86 -8.04
CA THR A 177 7.80 -9.73 -6.58
C THR A 177 9.20 -9.95 -6.01
N VAL A 178 9.49 -9.31 -4.87
CA VAL A 178 10.74 -9.54 -4.13
C VAL A 178 10.75 -10.96 -3.56
N GLU A 179 9.61 -11.39 -3.00
CA GLU A 179 9.44 -12.71 -2.39
C GLU A 179 8.48 -13.58 -3.22
N GLY A 180 8.69 -14.91 -3.20
CA GLY A 180 7.82 -15.88 -3.86
C GLY A 180 8.20 -16.18 -5.31
N ASP A 181 7.26 -16.79 -6.06
CA ASP A 181 7.54 -17.42 -7.37
C ASP A 181 7.66 -16.44 -8.55
N PHE A 182 7.27 -15.15 -8.36
CA PHE A 182 7.32 -14.11 -9.40
C PHE A 182 8.62 -13.29 -9.34
N SER A 183 9.75 -13.96 -9.06
CA SER A 183 11.05 -13.30 -8.92
C SER A 183 11.57 -12.72 -10.23
N ILE A 184 12.58 -11.84 -10.13
CA ILE A 184 13.23 -11.25 -11.31
C ILE A 184 13.82 -12.32 -12.24
N GLU A 185 14.36 -13.43 -11.68
CA GLU A 185 14.93 -14.51 -12.46
C GLU A 185 13.89 -15.18 -13.37
N SER A 186 12.67 -15.38 -12.85
CA SER A 186 11.56 -15.92 -13.65
C SER A 186 11.14 -14.97 -14.79
N PHE A 187 11.36 -13.68 -14.60
CA PHE A 187 11.05 -12.65 -15.61
C PHE A 187 12.14 -12.52 -16.69
N LEU A 188 13.41 -12.84 -16.40
CA LEU A 188 14.50 -12.78 -17.37
C LEU A 188 14.24 -13.62 -18.61
N ASP A 189 13.68 -14.82 -18.46
CA ASP A 189 13.35 -15.68 -19.61
C ASP A 189 12.24 -15.07 -20.49
N LYS A 190 11.30 -14.34 -19.89
CA LYS A 190 10.28 -13.61 -20.62
C LYS A 190 10.88 -12.42 -21.38
N LEU A 191 11.82 -11.67 -20.77
CA LEU A 191 12.52 -10.56 -21.41
C LEU A 191 13.31 -10.98 -22.64
N LYS A 192 13.94 -12.15 -22.63
CA LYS A 192 14.68 -12.71 -23.79
C LYS A 192 13.79 -12.89 -25.02
N ASN A 193 12.50 -13.14 -24.83
CA ASN A 193 11.53 -13.26 -25.93
C ASN A 193 10.94 -11.92 -26.36
N LEU A 194 10.86 -10.94 -25.45
CA LEU A 194 10.29 -9.62 -25.70
C LEU A 194 11.27 -8.65 -26.36
N HIS A 195 12.59 -8.84 -26.15
CA HIS A 195 13.67 -8.01 -26.70
C HIS A 195 13.45 -6.49 -26.52
N PRO A 196 13.14 -5.99 -25.34
CA PRO A 196 12.91 -4.56 -25.15
C PRO A 196 14.21 -3.75 -25.32
N ALA A 197 14.10 -2.50 -25.77
CA ALA A 197 15.22 -1.57 -25.79
C ALA A 197 15.57 -1.12 -24.35
N HIS A 198 14.56 -0.95 -23.51
CA HIS A 198 14.68 -0.45 -22.14
C HIS A 198 13.79 -1.23 -21.17
N VAL A 199 14.25 -1.37 -19.93
CA VAL A 199 13.43 -1.88 -18.81
C VAL A 199 13.27 -0.76 -17.77
N HIS A 200 12.03 -0.40 -17.49
CA HIS A 200 11.68 0.57 -16.48
C HIS A 200 11.18 -0.16 -15.22
N LEU A 201 11.85 0.03 -14.10
CA LEU A 201 11.47 -0.53 -12.81
C LEU A 201 10.72 0.47 -11.96
N ALA A 202 9.63 0.05 -11.35
CA ALA A 202 8.85 0.86 -10.40
C ALA A 202 8.27 -0.01 -9.28
N PRO A 203 8.15 0.50 -8.03
CA PRO A 203 7.57 -0.27 -6.94
C PRO A 203 6.05 -0.35 -7.06
N PHE A 204 5.50 -1.54 -6.76
CA PHE A 204 4.06 -1.76 -6.58
C PHE A 204 3.75 -1.91 -5.08
N MET A 205 4.08 -0.87 -4.33
CA MET A 205 3.96 -0.77 -2.87
C MET A 205 3.47 0.62 -2.50
N ILE A 206 2.77 0.76 -1.38
CA ILE A 206 2.27 2.07 -0.92
C ILE A 206 3.41 3.09 -0.79
N VAL A 207 4.56 2.64 -0.32
CA VAL A 207 5.76 3.47 -0.13
C VAL A 207 6.91 2.92 -0.96
N ALA A 208 7.68 3.77 -1.62
CA ALA A 208 8.97 3.43 -2.20
C ALA A 208 10.02 3.42 -1.08
N GLY A 209 10.02 2.35 -0.28
CA GLY A 209 10.85 2.19 0.91
C GLY A 209 12.12 1.38 0.66
N ASP A 210 12.46 0.54 1.64
CA ASP A 210 13.71 -0.24 1.67
C ASP A 210 13.85 -1.14 0.43
N HIS A 211 12.83 -1.95 0.12
CA HIS A 211 12.83 -2.82 -1.06
C HIS A 211 12.99 -2.04 -2.38
N ALA A 212 12.28 -0.92 -2.55
CA ALA A 212 12.43 -0.12 -3.76
C ALA A 212 13.82 0.53 -3.89
N THR A 213 14.41 0.91 -2.75
CA THR A 213 15.72 1.59 -2.74
C THR A 213 16.88 0.60 -2.88
N ASN A 214 16.82 -0.56 -2.22
CA ASN A 214 17.90 -1.54 -2.18
C ASN A 214 17.67 -2.68 -3.17
N ASP A 215 16.57 -3.44 -3.02
CA ASP A 215 16.35 -4.66 -3.81
C ASP A 215 15.96 -4.36 -5.26
N MET A 216 15.28 -3.23 -5.53
CA MET A 216 14.92 -2.85 -6.89
C MET A 216 16.01 -2.03 -7.58
N SER A 217 16.40 -0.88 -6.97
CA SER A 217 17.23 0.14 -7.62
C SER A 217 18.63 0.27 -7.03
N GLY A 218 19.01 -0.57 -6.07
CA GLY A 218 20.31 -0.58 -5.42
C GLY A 218 21.46 -0.96 -6.37
N GLU A 219 22.68 -0.76 -5.88
CA GLU A 219 23.92 -1.08 -6.62
C GLU A 219 24.46 -2.48 -6.24
N ASP A 220 23.81 -3.17 -5.30
CA ASP A 220 24.21 -4.52 -4.92
C ASP A 220 23.94 -5.51 -6.05
N ASP A 221 24.76 -6.56 -6.14
CA ASP A 221 24.76 -7.53 -7.23
C ASP A 221 23.44 -8.28 -7.42
N ASP A 222 22.63 -8.37 -6.39
CA ASP A 222 21.33 -9.03 -6.31
C ASP A 222 20.14 -8.07 -6.47
N SER A 223 20.39 -6.77 -6.65
CA SER A 223 19.31 -5.84 -7.00
C SER A 223 18.76 -6.12 -8.41
N TRP A 224 17.47 -5.89 -8.61
CA TRP A 224 16.83 -6.07 -9.92
C TRP A 224 17.52 -5.26 -11.01
N LYS A 225 17.90 -4.00 -10.71
CA LYS A 225 18.66 -3.15 -11.61
C LYS A 225 19.96 -3.81 -12.02
N SER A 226 20.80 -4.24 -11.06
CA SER A 226 22.10 -4.83 -11.33
C SER A 226 22.00 -6.14 -12.10
N ILE A 227 21.00 -6.98 -11.78
CA ILE A 227 20.72 -8.23 -12.50
C ILE A 227 20.38 -7.94 -13.97
N LEU A 228 19.49 -7.00 -14.24
CA LEU A 228 19.08 -6.63 -15.59
C LEU A 228 20.22 -5.97 -16.40
N GLU A 229 21.01 -5.10 -15.78
CA GLU A 229 22.17 -4.47 -16.42
C GLU A 229 23.25 -5.49 -16.79
N LYS A 230 23.48 -6.51 -15.94
CA LYS A 230 24.39 -7.64 -16.25
C LYS A 230 23.92 -8.48 -17.45
N GLU A 231 22.61 -8.61 -17.62
CA GLU A 231 21.99 -9.27 -18.80
C GLU A 231 22.00 -8.37 -20.05
N GLY A 232 22.49 -7.14 -19.95
CA GLY A 232 22.70 -6.21 -21.07
C GLY A 232 21.53 -5.26 -21.34
N TYR A 233 20.53 -5.19 -20.45
CA TYR A 233 19.42 -4.24 -20.60
C TYR A 233 19.80 -2.83 -20.13
N SER A 234 19.25 -1.81 -20.78
CA SER A 234 19.27 -0.45 -20.26
C SER A 234 18.14 -0.30 -19.24
N VAL A 235 18.48 0.05 -18.00
CA VAL A 235 17.51 0.09 -16.88
C VAL A 235 17.28 1.52 -16.40
N LYS A 236 16.00 1.88 -16.25
CA LYS A 236 15.54 3.09 -15.58
C LYS A 236 14.75 2.70 -14.33
N CYS A 237 14.94 3.42 -13.23
CA CYS A 237 14.19 3.20 -11.99
C CYS A 237 13.40 4.46 -11.61
N THR A 238 12.13 4.28 -11.23
CA THR A 238 11.31 5.33 -10.64
C THR A 238 10.93 4.93 -9.22
N LEU A 239 11.41 5.69 -8.23
CA LEU A 239 11.11 5.48 -6.81
C LEU A 239 9.86 6.26 -6.40
N LYS A 240 8.69 5.86 -6.94
CA LYS A 240 7.39 6.45 -6.64
C LYS A 240 6.45 5.39 -6.07
N GLY A 241 6.04 5.57 -4.81
CA GLY A 241 5.08 4.67 -4.17
C GLY A 241 3.65 4.89 -4.67
N LEU A 242 2.81 3.84 -4.60
CA LEU A 242 1.38 3.91 -4.96
C LEU A 242 0.65 5.03 -4.20
N GLY A 243 1.05 5.31 -2.95
CA GLY A 243 0.49 6.38 -2.14
C GLY A 243 0.77 7.80 -2.67
N GLU A 244 1.67 7.98 -3.64
CA GLU A 244 1.91 9.26 -4.33
C GLU A 244 0.91 9.53 -5.46
N ILE A 245 0.14 8.52 -5.88
CA ILE A 245 -0.79 8.59 -7.01
C ILE A 245 -2.18 8.95 -6.48
N GLN A 246 -2.73 10.09 -6.92
CA GLN A 246 -4.03 10.57 -6.45
C GLN A 246 -5.15 9.55 -6.65
N ALA A 247 -5.24 8.95 -7.83
CA ALA A 247 -6.28 7.95 -8.12
C ALA A 247 -6.22 6.73 -7.18
N VAL A 248 -5.03 6.35 -6.70
CA VAL A 248 -4.89 5.30 -5.67
C VAL A 248 -5.38 5.78 -4.31
N ARG A 249 -5.08 7.03 -3.92
CA ARG A 249 -5.57 7.59 -2.65
C ARG A 249 -7.09 7.76 -2.63
N ASP A 250 -7.69 8.05 -3.76
CA ASP A 250 -9.16 8.16 -3.91
C ASP A 250 -9.86 6.82 -3.61
N ILE A 251 -9.21 5.67 -3.84
CA ILE A 251 -9.74 4.36 -3.46
C ILE A 251 -9.85 4.24 -1.93
N PHE A 252 -8.85 4.69 -1.17
CA PHE A 252 -8.93 4.69 0.30
C PHE A 252 -10.03 5.61 0.82
N ILE A 253 -10.26 6.77 0.17
CA ILE A 253 -11.38 7.65 0.50
C ILE A 253 -12.72 6.94 0.27
N ARG A 254 -12.88 6.24 -0.86
CA ARG A 254 -14.08 5.45 -1.17
C ARG A 254 -14.31 4.32 -0.16
N HIS A 255 -13.26 3.60 0.22
CA HIS A 255 -13.35 2.52 1.23
C HIS A 255 -13.71 3.06 2.62
N THR A 256 -13.11 4.17 3.03
CA THR A 256 -13.43 4.83 4.30
C THR A 256 -14.87 5.31 4.31
N LYS A 257 -15.35 5.93 3.21
CA LYS A 257 -16.75 6.33 3.07
C LYS A 257 -17.69 5.14 3.22
N ALA A 258 -17.43 4.03 2.53
CA ALA A 258 -18.24 2.82 2.67
C ALA A 258 -18.23 2.26 4.11
N GLY A 259 -17.12 2.40 4.84
CA GLY A 259 -17.04 2.05 6.26
C GLY A 259 -17.92 2.94 7.14
N LEU A 260 -17.93 4.25 6.90
CA LEU A 260 -18.78 5.21 7.59
C LEU A 260 -20.27 5.00 7.28
N ASP A 261 -20.61 4.71 6.03
CA ASP A 261 -21.99 4.38 5.61
C ASP A 261 -22.49 3.12 6.34
N ARG A 262 -21.69 2.05 6.40
CA ARG A 262 -21.99 0.82 7.19
C ARG A 262 -22.18 1.11 8.67
N LEU A 263 -21.36 1.98 9.26
CA LEU A 263 -21.52 2.38 10.65
C LEU A 263 -22.87 3.07 10.87
N SER A 264 -23.26 3.97 9.97
CA SER A 264 -24.53 4.71 10.03
C SER A 264 -25.75 3.76 9.94
N GLU A 265 -25.68 2.73 9.10
CA GLU A 265 -26.72 1.70 8.95
C GLU A 265 -26.91 0.87 10.25
N ILE A 266 -25.80 0.57 10.97
CA ILE A 266 -25.86 -0.19 12.24
C ILE A 266 -26.51 0.64 13.35
N GLN A 267 -26.41 1.97 13.28
CA GLN A 267 -26.90 2.89 14.29
C GLN A 267 -28.34 3.40 14.02
N ALA A 268 -28.89 3.15 12.84
CA ALA A 268 -30.26 3.50 12.45
C ALA A 268 -31.29 2.47 12.94
#